data_e4dbf3cd4bff2c4295c17d6f0f7cf0fc
#
_entry.id   e4dbf3cd4bff2c4295c17d6f0f7cf0fc
#
_cell.length_a   1.000
_cell.length_b   1.000
_cell.length_c   1.000
_cell.angle_alpha   90.00
_cell.angle_beta   90.00
_cell.angle_gamma   90.00
#
_symmetry.space_group_name_H-M   'P 1'
#
loop_
_entity.id
_entity.type
_entity.pdbx_description
1 polymer ?
#
loop_
_entity_poly.entity_id
_entity_poly.type
_entity_poly.pdbx_seq_one_letter_code
_entity_poly.pdbx_strand_id
1 'polypeptide(L)'
;MSTGPRRWSRRLGKRLAVVVTALASAVPLTLTAAEAAPARAAACNGYVGLTFDDGPSGSTSALLNALTRNGLRATMFNQGQYAAANPALVRAQVAAGMWVANHSYTHPHLTRLSRAQIDSEIARTQQAIAGAGGGTPKLFRPPYGETDATVKSVAAAHGLTEIIWNVDSQDWNGASTDAIVRAAARLTNGQVILMHDWSANTLAAVPRIAQGLAARNLCAGMISPQTGRAVAPG
;
A
#
# COMPACT_ATOMS: atom_id res chain seq x y z
N MET A 1 5.94 58.85 -78.15
CA MET A 1 6.18 58.16 -79.42
C MET A 1 5.60 56.75 -79.24
N SER A 2 4.32 56.58 -79.70
CA SER A 2 3.89 55.94 -80.92
C SER A 2 4.57 54.56 -81.07
N THR A 3 3.93 53.51 -81.16
CA THR A 3 2.90 53.07 -82.07
C THR A 3 2.24 51.77 -81.64
N GLY A 4 1.00 51.70 -81.87
CA GLY A 4 0.02 50.62 -81.74
C GLY A 4 0.14 49.40 -82.67
N PRO A 5 -0.99 48.78 -83.08
CA PRO A 5 -1.27 47.42 -82.63
C PRO A 5 -1.27 46.43 -83.80
N ARG A 6 -1.31 45.11 -83.55
CA ARG A 6 -1.82 44.15 -84.54
C ARG A 6 -2.66 43.02 -83.90
N ARG A 7 -3.95 43.03 -84.25
CA ARG A 7 -4.88 41.93 -84.17
C ARG A 7 -4.43 40.77 -85.08
N TRP A 8 -4.57 39.55 -84.63
CA TRP A 8 -4.90 38.48 -85.52
C TRP A 8 -5.86 37.50 -84.85
N SER A 9 -6.96 37.32 -85.50
CA SER A 9 -8.02 36.36 -85.25
C SER A 9 -7.67 35.06 -85.87
N ARG A 10 -8.18 33.95 -85.31
CA ARG A 10 -8.71 32.72 -85.90
C ARG A 10 -8.32 31.53 -85.02
N ARG A 11 -9.07 30.58 -84.73
CA ARG A 11 -10.31 29.90 -85.27
C ARG A 11 -10.80 28.99 -84.17
N LEU A 12 -12.10 28.80 -84.05
CA LEU A 12 -12.79 27.74 -83.32
C LEU A 12 -12.32 26.36 -83.72
N GLY A 13 -11.96 25.54 -82.77
CA GLY A 13 -11.90 24.12 -82.90
C GLY A 13 -12.60 23.46 -81.69
N LYS A 14 -13.85 23.00 -81.96
CA LYS A 14 -14.61 22.22 -80.98
C LYS A 14 -13.93 20.87 -80.82
N ARG A 15 -13.32 20.62 -79.64
CA ARG A 15 -12.97 19.26 -79.30
C ARG A 15 -13.87 18.83 -78.14
N LEU A 16 -14.68 17.82 -78.38
CA LEU A 16 -15.44 17.09 -77.36
C LEU A 16 -14.44 16.46 -76.40
N ALA A 17 -14.47 16.91 -75.13
CA ALA A 17 -13.78 16.19 -74.05
C ALA A 17 -14.78 15.25 -73.39
N VAL A 18 -14.52 13.98 -73.56
CA VAL A 18 -15.20 12.92 -72.79
C VAL A 18 -14.68 12.94 -71.38
N VAL A 19 -15.54 13.34 -70.44
CA VAL A 19 -15.23 13.31 -69.00
C VAL A 19 -15.55 11.88 -68.54
N VAL A 20 -14.51 11.08 -68.27
CA VAL A 20 -14.63 9.81 -67.59
C VAL A 20 -14.59 10.13 -66.08
N THR A 21 -15.73 10.09 -65.43
CA THR A 21 -15.86 10.17 -63.98
C THR A 21 -15.52 8.81 -63.41
N ALA A 22 -14.31 8.69 -62.85
CA ALA A 22 -13.94 7.55 -62.02
C ALA A 22 -14.54 7.75 -60.61
N LEU A 23 -15.56 6.97 -60.28
CA LEU A 23 -16.04 6.86 -58.89
C LEU A 23 -15.00 6.08 -58.06
N ALA A 24 -14.24 6.79 -57.26
CA ALA A 24 -13.41 6.18 -56.23
C ALA A 24 -14.29 5.84 -55.01
N SER A 25 -14.61 4.55 -54.86
CA SER A 25 -15.29 4.04 -53.66
C SER A 25 -14.30 4.03 -52.51
N ALA A 26 -14.36 5.03 -51.61
CA ALA A 26 -13.63 5.02 -50.35
C ALA A 26 -14.32 4.03 -49.37
N VAL A 27 -13.68 2.90 -49.15
CA VAL A 27 -14.08 1.97 -48.07
C VAL A 27 -13.54 2.54 -46.75
N PRO A 28 -14.38 2.87 -45.75
CA PRO A 28 -13.87 3.31 -44.47
C PRO A 28 -13.20 2.14 -43.75
N LEU A 29 -11.90 2.24 -43.49
CA LEU A 29 -11.19 1.35 -42.58
C LEU A 29 -11.67 1.69 -41.17
N THR A 30 -12.60 0.92 -40.64
CA THR A 30 -12.95 0.97 -39.21
C THR A 30 -11.83 0.28 -38.45
N LEU A 31 -10.92 1.09 -37.84
CA LEU A 31 -10.05 0.58 -36.76
C LEU A 31 -10.93 0.25 -35.57
N THR A 32 -11.23 -1.03 -35.40
CA THR A 32 -11.72 -1.54 -34.11
C THR A 32 -10.57 -1.47 -33.11
N ALA A 33 -10.60 -0.49 -32.20
CA ALA A 33 -9.76 -0.51 -31.03
C ALA A 33 -10.10 -1.80 -30.26
N ALA A 34 -9.19 -2.76 -30.25
CA ALA A 34 -9.28 -3.89 -29.34
C ALA A 34 -9.20 -3.35 -27.93
N GLU A 35 -10.31 -3.29 -27.20
CA GLU A 35 -10.32 -3.06 -25.77
C GLU A 35 -9.46 -4.15 -25.14
N ALA A 36 -8.30 -3.74 -24.62
CA ALA A 36 -7.48 -4.63 -23.81
C ALA A 36 -8.32 -5.06 -22.61
N ALA A 37 -8.68 -6.35 -22.56
CA ALA A 37 -9.36 -6.92 -21.41
C ALA A 37 -8.55 -6.55 -20.15
N PRO A 38 -9.20 -6.13 -19.04
CA PRO A 38 -8.50 -5.78 -17.81
C PRO A 38 -7.61 -6.97 -17.42
N ALA A 39 -6.31 -6.69 -17.27
CA ALA A 39 -5.35 -7.71 -16.87
C ALA A 39 -5.87 -8.33 -15.56
N ARG A 40 -6.22 -9.62 -15.61
CA ARG A 40 -6.69 -10.36 -14.44
C ARG A 40 -5.61 -10.21 -13.38
N ALA A 41 -5.95 -9.65 -12.22
CA ALA A 41 -5.01 -9.54 -11.11
C ALA A 41 -4.36 -10.92 -10.91
N ALA A 42 -3.03 -10.96 -10.97
CA ALA A 42 -2.31 -12.22 -10.82
C ALA A 42 -2.74 -12.87 -9.49
N ALA A 43 -3.13 -14.14 -9.55
CA ALA A 43 -3.55 -14.86 -8.34
C ALA A 43 -2.38 -14.90 -7.37
N CYS A 44 -2.61 -14.49 -6.11
CA CYS A 44 -1.58 -14.54 -5.08
C CYS A 44 -1.29 -16.01 -4.73
N ASN A 45 -0.03 -16.43 -4.85
CA ASN A 45 0.41 -17.76 -4.41
C ASN A 45 0.58 -17.86 -2.88
N GLY A 46 0.40 -16.75 -2.18
CA GLY A 46 0.48 -16.65 -0.74
C GLY A 46 0.43 -15.20 -0.26
N TYR A 47 0.30 -15.04 1.05
CA TYR A 47 0.16 -13.74 1.68
C TYR A 47 1.25 -13.52 2.72
N VAL A 48 1.73 -12.28 2.84
CA VAL A 48 2.70 -11.86 3.85
C VAL A 48 2.17 -10.63 4.59
N GLY A 49 2.42 -10.57 5.89
CA GLY A 49 2.04 -9.43 6.74
C GLY A 49 3.13 -8.37 6.73
N LEU A 50 2.88 -7.25 6.06
CA LEU A 50 3.69 -6.05 6.22
C LEU A 50 3.21 -5.32 7.47
N THR A 51 4.11 -5.04 8.42
CA THR A 51 3.73 -4.38 9.67
C THR A 51 4.64 -3.22 9.99
N PHE A 52 4.06 -2.17 10.54
CA PHE A 52 4.75 -0.95 10.92
C PHE A 52 4.37 -0.57 12.35
N ASP A 53 5.38 -0.53 13.21
CA ASP A 53 5.23 -0.23 14.63
C ASP A 53 5.46 1.27 14.92
N ASP A 54 5.10 1.70 16.12
CA ASP A 54 5.31 3.03 16.69
C ASP A 54 4.52 4.20 16.06
N GLY A 55 3.61 3.92 15.14
CA GLY A 55 2.75 4.96 14.57
C GLY A 55 1.62 5.41 15.52
N PRO A 56 0.83 6.40 15.08
CA PRO A 56 1.11 7.24 13.92
C PRO A 56 2.18 8.29 14.21
N SER A 57 3.07 8.55 13.25
CA SER A 57 4.17 9.51 13.35
C SER A 57 4.08 10.63 12.30
N GLY A 58 5.06 11.52 12.28
CA GLY A 58 5.19 12.51 11.20
C GLY A 58 5.40 11.91 9.81
N SER A 59 5.83 10.64 9.73
CA SER A 59 6.05 9.92 8.47
C SER A 59 4.82 9.15 7.97
N THR A 60 3.79 8.97 8.80
CA THR A 60 2.60 8.14 8.48
C THR A 60 1.97 8.50 7.15
N SER A 61 1.74 9.79 6.87
CA SER A 61 1.12 10.20 5.59
C SER A 61 1.96 9.82 4.38
N ALA A 62 3.28 9.96 4.46
CA ALA A 62 4.20 9.58 3.39
C ALA A 62 4.22 8.05 3.20
N LEU A 63 4.21 7.29 4.31
CA LEU A 63 4.16 5.84 4.30
C LEU A 63 2.86 5.33 3.67
N LEU A 64 1.70 5.87 4.06
CA LEU A 64 0.40 5.52 3.48
C LEU A 64 0.38 5.77 1.96
N ASN A 65 0.90 6.92 1.52
CA ASN A 65 1.03 7.25 0.11
C ASN A 65 1.96 6.28 -0.64
N ALA A 66 3.06 5.84 -0.03
CA ALA A 66 3.95 4.87 -0.64
C ALA A 66 3.29 3.49 -0.74
N LEU A 67 2.63 3.02 0.31
CA LEU A 67 1.92 1.75 0.32
C LEU A 67 0.80 1.72 -0.73
N THR A 68 -0.08 2.71 -0.74
CA THR A 68 -1.23 2.76 -1.66
C THR A 68 -0.82 2.86 -3.13
N ARG A 69 0.20 3.69 -3.45
CA ARG A 69 0.73 3.78 -4.82
C ARG A 69 1.35 2.48 -5.33
N ASN A 70 1.79 1.61 -4.44
CA ASN A 70 2.35 0.32 -4.79
C ASN A 70 1.35 -0.85 -4.58
N GLY A 71 0.06 -0.56 -4.36
CA GLY A 71 -0.97 -1.56 -4.19
C GLY A 71 -0.80 -2.43 -2.94
N LEU A 72 -0.08 -1.93 -1.93
CA LEU A 72 0.19 -2.66 -0.69
C LEU A 72 -0.78 -2.23 0.42
N ARG A 73 -1.18 -3.21 1.23
CA ARG A 73 -1.86 -3.00 2.51
C ARG A 73 -0.97 -3.50 3.65
N ALA A 74 -1.14 -2.93 4.83
CA ALA A 74 -0.28 -3.24 5.98
C ALA A 74 -1.07 -3.18 7.29
N THR A 75 -0.51 -3.76 8.35
CA THR A 75 -0.99 -3.60 9.71
C THR A 75 -0.15 -2.56 10.43
N MET A 76 -0.81 -1.55 10.99
CA MET A 76 -0.21 -0.43 11.71
C MET A 76 -0.38 -0.67 13.21
N PHE A 77 0.70 -1.06 13.90
CA PHE A 77 0.71 -1.25 15.34
C PHE A 77 0.96 0.10 16.02
N ASN A 78 -0.12 0.78 16.36
CA ASN A 78 -0.06 2.15 16.88
C ASN A 78 0.13 2.20 18.40
N GLN A 79 1.01 3.09 18.84
CA GLN A 79 1.06 3.49 20.24
C GLN A 79 -0.15 4.35 20.61
N GLY A 80 -0.78 4.07 21.74
CA GLY A 80 -2.00 4.75 22.17
C GLY A 80 -1.83 6.25 22.36
N GLN A 81 -0.70 6.69 22.90
CA GLN A 81 -0.40 8.11 23.08
C GLN A 81 -0.36 8.87 21.74
N TYR A 82 0.20 8.29 20.69
CA TYR A 82 0.26 8.92 19.39
C TYR A 82 -1.07 8.85 18.64
N ALA A 83 -1.82 7.75 18.82
CA ALA A 83 -3.19 7.64 18.30
C ALA A 83 -4.12 8.69 18.91
N ALA A 84 -4.03 8.92 20.23
CA ALA A 84 -4.80 9.96 20.91
C ALA A 84 -4.40 11.39 20.46
N ALA A 85 -3.09 11.63 20.27
CA ALA A 85 -2.58 12.93 19.85
C ALA A 85 -2.86 13.23 18.36
N ASN A 86 -2.98 12.22 17.52
CA ASN A 86 -3.09 12.36 16.07
C ASN A 86 -4.27 11.55 15.49
N PRO A 87 -5.52 11.77 15.91
CA PRO A 87 -6.66 10.98 15.49
C PRO A 87 -6.93 11.06 13.98
N ALA A 88 -6.53 12.17 13.33
CA ALA A 88 -6.63 12.32 11.88
C ALA A 88 -5.75 11.33 11.12
N LEU A 89 -4.56 11.01 11.64
CA LEU A 89 -3.66 10.03 11.02
C LEU A 89 -4.19 8.60 11.17
N VAL A 90 -4.81 8.27 12.32
CA VAL A 90 -5.48 6.97 12.49
C VAL A 90 -6.61 6.80 11.47
N ARG A 91 -7.45 7.83 11.28
CA ARG A 91 -8.49 7.82 10.24
C ARG A 91 -7.90 7.68 8.83
N ALA A 92 -6.77 8.33 8.56
CA ALA A 92 -6.09 8.20 7.28
C ALA A 92 -5.56 6.78 7.04
N GLN A 93 -5.06 6.09 8.07
CA GLN A 93 -4.68 4.67 7.98
C GLN A 93 -5.88 3.80 7.58
N VAL A 94 -7.02 3.98 8.24
CA VAL A 94 -8.26 3.24 7.91
C VAL A 94 -8.76 3.57 6.52
N ALA A 95 -8.82 4.85 6.15
CA ALA A 95 -9.25 5.29 4.82
C ALA A 95 -8.35 4.77 3.68
N ALA A 96 -7.06 4.59 3.96
CA ALA A 96 -6.10 3.96 3.04
C ALA A 96 -6.21 2.41 3.01
N GLY A 97 -7.16 1.82 3.73
CA GLY A 97 -7.39 0.38 3.78
C GLY A 97 -6.39 -0.39 4.63
N MET A 98 -5.64 0.28 5.51
CA MET A 98 -4.72 -0.38 6.45
C MET A 98 -5.50 -0.95 7.64
N TRP A 99 -4.93 -1.99 8.26
CA TRP A 99 -5.44 -2.56 9.51
C TRP A 99 -4.73 -1.88 10.69
N VAL A 100 -5.51 -1.45 11.68
CA VAL A 100 -4.96 -0.78 12.87
C VAL A 100 -4.92 -1.77 14.04
N ALA A 101 -3.79 -1.79 14.74
CA ALA A 101 -3.50 -2.71 15.84
C ALA A 101 -2.91 -1.99 17.05
N ASN A 102 -2.89 -2.66 18.20
CA ASN A 102 -2.46 -2.14 19.49
C ASN A 102 -0.97 -2.38 19.72
N HIS A 103 -0.22 -1.31 20.12
CA HIS A 103 1.19 -1.38 20.45
C HIS A 103 1.52 -0.80 21.85
N SER A 104 0.63 -1.03 22.84
CA SER A 104 0.65 -0.37 24.16
C SER A 104 0.49 1.15 24.09
N TYR A 105 0.33 1.80 25.24
CA TYR A 105 0.07 3.25 25.27
C TYR A 105 1.34 4.08 25.22
N THR A 106 2.34 3.77 26.05
CA THR A 106 3.60 4.52 26.19
C THR A 106 4.84 3.74 25.78
N HIS A 107 4.68 2.54 25.26
CA HIS A 107 5.78 1.66 24.80
C HIS A 107 6.77 1.24 25.91
N PRO A 108 6.31 0.80 27.10
CA PRO A 108 7.20 0.37 28.17
C PRO A 108 7.65 -1.09 27.99
N HIS A 109 8.66 -1.51 28.75
CA HIS A 109 8.97 -2.92 28.96
C HIS A 109 7.86 -3.59 29.79
N LEU A 110 6.85 -4.13 29.12
CA LEU A 110 5.64 -4.67 29.78
C LEU A 110 5.95 -5.79 30.78
N THR A 111 6.97 -6.60 30.49
CA THR A 111 7.43 -7.68 31.38
C THR A 111 7.98 -7.21 32.72
N ARG A 112 8.23 -5.90 32.87
CA ARG A 112 8.68 -5.26 34.12
C ARG A 112 7.55 -4.59 34.90
N LEU A 113 6.32 -4.66 34.38
CA LEU A 113 5.16 -4.00 34.95
C LEU A 113 4.27 -4.97 35.73
N SER A 114 3.51 -4.44 36.71
CA SER A 114 2.43 -5.21 37.33
C SER A 114 1.31 -5.50 36.31
N ARG A 115 0.52 -6.56 36.55
CA ARG A 115 -0.65 -6.89 35.73
C ARG A 115 -1.59 -5.71 35.51
N ALA A 116 -1.86 -4.91 36.55
CA ALA A 116 -2.74 -3.74 36.47
C ALA A 116 -2.15 -2.64 35.55
N GLN A 117 -0.83 -2.45 35.56
CA GLN A 117 -0.16 -1.52 34.67
C GLN A 117 -0.20 -2.00 33.20
N ILE A 118 0.05 -3.29 32.97
CA ILE A 118 -0.09 -3.90 31.63
C ILE A 118 -1.51 -3.73 31.11
N ASP A 119 -2.52 -4.01 31.94
CA ASP A 119 -3.93 -3.84 31.61
C ASP A 119 -4.24 -2.38 31.21
N SER A 120 -3.75 -1.42 32.01
CA SER A 120 -3.91 0.01 31.70
C SER A 120 -3.25 0.41 30.36
N GLU A 121 -2.05 -0.08 30.06
CA GLU A 121 -1.35 0.19 28.80
C GLU A 121 -2.16 -0.31 27.60
N ILE A 122 -2.68 -1.52 27.67
CA ILE A 122 -3.47 -2.14 26.59
C ILE A 122 -4.86 -1.47 26.47
N ALA A 123 -5.57 -1.30 27.58
CA ALA A 123 -6.93 -0.74 27.60
C ALA A 123 -6.97 0.70 27.07
N ARG A 124 -6.05 1.55 27.55
CA ARG A 124 -5.95 2.94 27.10
C ARG A 124 -5.66 3.04 25.61
N THR A 125 -4.85 2.13 25.06
CA THR A 125 -4.57 2.08 23.64
C THR A 125 -5.79 1.67 22.82
N GLN A 126 -6.56 0.66 23.28
CA GLN A 126 -7.83 0.29 22.66
C GLN A 126 -8.78 1.48 22.60
N GLN A 127 -8.92 2.22 23.70
CA GLN A 127 -9.76 3.40 23.80
C GLN A 127 -9.28 4.53 22.88
N ALA A 128 -7.97 4.80 22.84
CA ALA A 128 -7.38 5.83 22.00
C ALA A 128 -7.59 5.55 20.51
N ILE A 129 -7.34 4.31 20.08
CA ILE A 129 -7.54 3.90 18.68
C ILE A 129 -9.01 3.96 18.31
N ALA A 130 -9.92 3.42 19.14
CA ALA A 130 -11.36 3.46 18.89
C ALA A 130 -11.88 4.90 18.82
N GLY A 131 -11.50 5.74 19.77
CA GLY A 131 -11.88 7.17 19.81
C GLY A 131 -11.32 7.97 18.61
N ALA A 132 -10.20 7.56 18.08
CA ALA A 132 -9.61 8.14 16.86
C ALA A 132 -10.31 7.65 15.56
N GLY A 133 -11.22 6.68 15.62
CA GLY A 133 -11.88 6.10 14.45
C GLY A 133 -11.12 4.92 13.84
N GLY A 134 -10.16 4.33 14.56
CA GLY A 134 -9.39 3.15 14.14
C GLY A 134 -10.13 1.81 14.33
N GLY A 135 -11.39 1.84 14.81
CA GLY A 135 -12.16 0.65 15.14
C GLY A 135 -11.69 -0.01 16.44
N THR A 136 -12.00 -1.30 16.59
CA THR A 136 -11.58 -2.10 17.75
C THR A 136 -10.47 -3.05 17.33
N PRO A 137 -9.21 -2.78 17.65
CA PRO A 137 -8.10 -3.68 17.34
C PRO A 137 -8.33 -5.09 17.84
N LYS A 138 -7.90 -6.08 17.05
CA LYS A 138 -7.91 -7.50 17.41
C LYS A 138 -6.50 -8.08 17.57
N LEU A 139 -5.49 -7.29 17.20
CA LEU A 139 -4.09 -7.68 17.28
C LEU A 139 -3.35 -6.76 18.24
N PHE A 140 -2.39 -7.34 18.92
CA PHE A 140 -1.49 -6.66 19.84
C PHE A 140 -0.05 -7.08 19.53
N ARG A 141 0.87 -6.14 19.56
CA ARG A 141 2.30 -6.43 19.56
C ARG A 141 2.92 -5.83 20.81
N PRO A 142 3.59 -6.65 21.66
CA PRO A 142 4.29 -6.12 22.82
C PRO A 142 5.49 -5.30 22.37
N PRO A 143 5.76 -4.15 23.01
CA PRO A 143 7.00 -3.39 22.84
C PRO A 143 8.24 -4.28 22.91
N TYR A 144 9.23 -4.01 22.05
CA TYR A 144 10.51 -4.76 21.97
C TYR A 144 10.34 -6.26 21.63
N GLY A 145 9.12 -6.75 21.37
CA GLY A 145 8.82 -8.17 21.27
C GLY A 145 8.88 -8.92 22.61
N GLU A 146 9.01 -8.20 23.73
CA GLU A 146 9.10 -8.77 25.08
C GLU A 146 7.73 -9.22 25.57
N THR A 147 7.60 -10.50 25.89
CA THR A 147 6.35 -11.10 26.35
C THR A 147 6.59 -12.18 27.42
N ASP A 148 5.58 -12.37 28.27
CA ASP A 148 5.51 -13.43 29.26
C ASP A 148 4.06 -13.92 29.43
N ALA A 149 3.83 -14.85 30.36
CA ALA A 149 2.49 -15.37 30.62
C ALA A 149 1.50 -14.29 31.10
N THR A 150 1.98 -13.27 31.82
CA THR A 150 1.15 -12.18 32.34
C THR A 150 0.72 -11.26 31.17
N VAL A 151 1.65 -10.84 30.34
CA VAL A 151 1.37 -10.00 29.14
C VAL A 151 0.37 -10.72 28.23
N LYS A 152 0.61 -11.99 27.91
CA LYS A 152 -0.30 -12.81 27.06
C LYS A 152 -1.69 -12.92 27.66
N SER A 153 -1.77 -13.20 28.97
CA SER A 153 -3.05 -13.34 29.66
C SER A 153 -3.85 -12.03 29.67
N VAL A 154 -3.19 -10.88 29.85
CA VAL A 154 -3.86 -9.56 29.81
C VAL A 154 -4.30 -9.23 28.37
N ALA A 155 -3.45 -9.41 27.38
CA ALA A 155 -3.84 -9.19 25.98
C ALA A 155 -5.05 -10.05 25.59
N ALA A 156 -5.06 -11.33 25.98
CA ALA A 156 -6.19 -12.23 25.73
C ALA A 156 -7.48 -11.79 26.43
N ALA A 157 -7.39 -11.25 27.66
CA ALA A 157 -8.55 -10.70 28.37
C ALA A 157 -9.18 -9.51 27.66
N HIS A 158 -8.42 -8.73 26.87
CA HIS A 158 -8.91 -7.70 25.97
C HIS A 158 -9.36 -8.21 24.58
N GLY A 159 -9.40 -9.53 24.37
CA GLY A 159 -9.76 -10.12 23.07
C GLY A 159 -8.72 -9.89 21.98
N LEU A 160 -7.47 -9.70 22.36
CA LEU A 160 -6.33 -9.43 21.47
C LEU A 160 -5.49 -10.67 21.27
N THR A 161 -5.07 -10.90 20.03
CA THR A 161 -4.06 -11.90 19.67
C THR A 161 -2.70 -11.24 19.60
N GLU A 162 -1.75 -11.80 20.36
CA GLU A 162 -0.35 -11.34 20.33
C GLU A 162 0.32 -11.71 19.02
N ILE A 163 0.96 -10.75 18.37
CA ILE A 163 1.67 -10.90 17.10
C ILE A 163 3.12 -10.47 17.27
N ILE A 164 4.02 -11.42 17.13
CA ILE A 164 5.45 -11.17 16.96
C ILE A 164 5.75 -11.18 15.44
N TRP A 165 6.98 -11.26 15.05
CA TRP A 165 7.41 -11.30 13.65
C TRP A 165 8.26 -12.52 13.34
N ASN A 166 8.31 -12.89 12.07
CA ASN A 166 9.16 -13.95 11.54
C ASN A 166 10.45 -13.37 10.94
N VAL A 167 10.35 -12.13 10.44
CA VAL A 167 11.46 -11.41 9.81
C VAL A 167 11.58 -10.05 10.48
N ASP A 168 12.78 -9.73 10.97
CA ASP A 168 13.12 -8.41 11.46
C ASP A 168 13.87 -7.65 10.35
N SER A 169 13.40 -6.46 10.01
CA SER A 169 14.04 -5.58 9.03
C SER A 169 15.31 -4.91 9.58
N GLN A 170 15.44 -4.84 10.89
CA GLN A 170 16.50 -4.09 11.60
C GLN A 170 16.51 -2.58 11.27
N ASP A 171 15.41 -2.03 10.78
CA ASP A 171 15.30 -0.60 10.45
C ASP A 171 15.46 0.29 11.68
N TRP A 172 14.98 -0.17 12.83
CA TRP A 172 15.17 0.45 14.14
C TRP A 172 16.64 0.53 14.57
N ASN A 173 17.48 -0.34 14.05
CA ASN A 173 18.93 -0.40 14.29
C ASN A 173 19.73 0.19 13.11
N GLY A 174 19.12 1.05 12.30
CA GLY A 174 19.79 1.79 11.24
C GLY A 174 20.08 0.98 9.96
N ALA A 175 19.38 -0.13 9.73
CA ALA A 175 19.54 -0.88 8.49
C ALA A 175 19.29 0.00 7.27
N SER A 176 20.14 -0.14 6.25
CA SER A 176 19.98 0.57 4.99
C SER A 176 18.74 0.09 4.23
N THR A 177 18.24 0.92 3.32
CA THR A 177 17.13 0.55 2.41
C THR A 177 17.37 -0.81 1.73
N ASP A 178 18.59 -1.08 1.27
CA ASP A 178 18.94 -2.36 0.65
C ASP A 178 18.86 -3.54 1.64
N ALA A 179 19.28 -3.34 2.88
CA ALA A 179 19.20 -4.37 3.91
C ALA A 179 17.73 -4.70 4.24
N ILE A 180 16.86 -3.68 4.35
CA ILE A 180 15.42 -3.84 4.57
C ILE A 180 14.76 -4.62 3.41
N VAL A 181 15.09 -4.28 2.17
CA VAL A 181 14.59 -5.01 0.98
C VAL A 181 15.05 -6.48 1.01
N ARG A 182 16.33 -6.75 1.35
CA ARG A 182 16.80 -8.14 1.51
C ARG A 182 16.10 -8.88 2.66
N ALA A 183 15.78 -8.18 3.75
CA ALA A 183 14.98 -8.77 4.84
C ALA A 183 13.59 -9.16 4.33
N ALA A 184 12.89 -8.26 3.66
CA ALA A 184 11.57 -8.54 3.10
C ALA A 184 11.59 -9.66 2.03
N ALA A 185 12.70 -9.83 1.32
CA ALA A 185 12.87 -10.92 0.37
C ALA A 185 12.89 -12.32 1.01
N ARG A 186 13.13 -12.43 2.32
CA ARG A 186 13.07 -13.70 3.07
C ARG A 186 11.65 -14.14 3.45
N LEU A 187 10.66 -13.24 3.34
CA LEU A 187 9.28 -13.57 3.68
C LEU A 187 8.75 -14.72 2.82
N THR A 188 8.06 -15.64 3.45
CA THR A 188 7.29 -16.71 2.82
C THR A 188 5.83 -16.64 3.23
N ASN A 189 4.96 -17.42 2.60
CA ASN A 189 3.52 -17.43 2.85
C ASN A 189 3.16 -17.56 4.35
N GLY A 190 2.35 -16.64 4.83
CA GLY A 190 1.86 -16.56 6.21
C GLY A 190 2.78 -15.82 7.17
N GLN A 191 3.97 -15.44 6.75
CA GLN A 191 4.94 -14.74 7.61
C GLN A 191 4.70 -13.25 7.72
N VAL A 192 5.25 -12.66 8.79
CA VAL A 192 5.10 -11.25 9.17
C VAL A 192 6.49 -10.63 9.30
N ILE A 193 6.66 -9.40 8.80
CA ILE A 193 7.88 -8.61 8.96
C ILE A 193 7.67 -7.43 9.91
N LEU A 194 8.65 -7.19 10.79
CA LEU A 194 8.76 -5.99 11.61
C LEU A 194 9.41 -4.87 10.81
N MET A 195 8.76 -3.74 10.76
CA MET A 195 9.25 -2.44 10.28
C MET A 195 8.66 -1.33 11.17
N HIS A 196 9.13 -0.10 11.01
CA HIS A 196 8.65 1.03 11.81
C HIS A 196 8.12 2.17 10.92
N ASP A 197 7.06 2.82 11.40
CA ASP A 197 6.36 3.93 10.72
C ASP A 197 7.28 5.15 10.51
N TRP A 198 8.19 5.41 11.42
CA TRP A 198 9.09 6.57 11.42
C TRP A 198 10.36 6.39 10.60
N SER A 199 10.70 5.18 10.16
CA SER A 199 11.96 4.88 9.47
C SER A 199 11.98 5.39 8.03
N ALA A 200 12.83 6.36 7.74
CA ALA A 200 13.00 6.89 6.38
C ALA A 200 13.54 5.83 5.39
N ASN A 201 14.42 4.94 5.87
CA ASN A 201 14.96 3.84 5.04
C ASN A 201 13.88 2.81 4.70
N THR A 202 12.94 2.56 5.63
CA THR A 202 11.77 1.71 5.40
C THR A 202 10.83 2.36 4.37
N LEU A 203 10.52 3.64 4.52
CA LEU A 203 9.73 4.37 3.54
C LEU A 203 10.32 4.26 2.13
N ALA A 204 11.64 4.44 1.99
CA ALA A 204 12.35 4.32 0.72
C ALA A 204 12.37 2.87 0.17
N ALA A 205 12.24 1.86 1.04
CA ALA A 205 12.23 0.44 0.64
C ALA A 205 10.88 -0.01 0.05
N VAL A 206 9.76 0.65 0.37
CA VAL A 206 8.38 0.21 0.01
C VAL A 206 8.23 -0.15 -1.47
N PRO A 207 8.66 0.67 -2.46
CA PRO A 207 8.47 0.31 -3.88
C PRO A 207 9.22 -0.97 -4.26
N ARG A 208 10.41 -1.17 -3.73
CA ARG A 208 11.23 -2.36 -4.02
C ARG A 208 10.71 -3.60 -3.30
N ILE A 209 10.14 -3.45 -2.11
CA ILE A 209 9.42 -4.53 -1.41
C ILE A 209 8.24 -4.98 -2.27
N ALA A 210 7.43 -4.06 -2.79
CA ALA A 210 6.31 -4.36 -3.67
C ALA A 210 6.75 -5.14 -4.92
N GLN A 211 7.81 -4.69 -5.59
CA GLN A 211 8.39 -5.38 -6.75
C GLN A 211 8.85 -6.80 -6.40
N GLY A 212 9.54 -6.96 -5.27
CA GLY A 212 10.04 -8.27 -4.81
C GLY A 212 8.92 -9.23 -4.43
N LEU A 213 7.81 -8.75 -3.88
CA LEU A 213 6.61 -9.56 -3.61
C LEU A 213 5.93 -9.98 -4.92
N ALA A 214 5.72 -9.05 -5.84
CA ALA A 214 5.11 -9.30 -7.14
C ALA A 214 5.91 -10.34 -7.95
N ALA A 215 7.24 -10.24 -7.99
CA ALA A 215 8.12 -11.19 -8.68
C ALA A 215 7.99 -12.63 -8.15
N ARG A 216 7.49 -12.81 -6.92
CA ARG A 216 7.27 -14.11 -6.27
C ARG A 216 5.80 -14.51 -6.22
N ASN A 217 4.89 -13.74 -6.83
CA ASN A 217 3.44 -13.89 -6.73
C ASN A 217 2.95 -13.93 -5.26
N LEU A 218 3.61 -13.18 -4.36
CA LEU A 218 3.17 -12.97 -3.00
C LEU A 218 2.43 -11.63 -2.89
N CYS A 219 1.38 -11.60 -2.07
CA CYS A 219 0.59 -10.41 -1.83
C CYS A 219 0.69 -9.96 -0.37
N ALA A 220 0.56 -8.66 -0.14
CA ALA A 220 0.37 -8.14 1.20
C ALA A 220 -1.03 -8.55 1.72
N GLY A 221 -1.08 -9.23 2.85
CA GLY A 221 -2.29 -9.77 3.46
C GLY A 221 -2.58 -9.20 4.84
N MET A 222 -3.78 -9.44 5.34
CA MET A 222 -4.13 -9.17 6.73
C MET A 222 -3.53 -10.22 7.64
N ILE A 223 -3.32 -9.88 8.92
CA ILE A 223 -2.94 -10.88 9.92
C ILE A 223 -4.21 -11.41 10.56
N SER A 224 -4.42 -12.72 10.46
CA SER A 224 -5.56 -13.41 11.06
C SER A 224 -5.45 -13.40 12.59
N PRO A 225 -6.45 -12.88 13.31
CA PRO A 225 -6.45 -12.95 14.78
C PRO A 225 -6.62 -14.36 15.32
N GLN A 226 -7.03 -15.34 14.52
CA GLN A 226 -7.14 -16.73 14.92
C GLN A 226 -5.80 -17.48 14.87
N THR A 227 -4.94 -17.12 13.93
CA THR A 227 -3.72 -17.89 13.67
C THR A 227 -2.42 -17.11 13.84
N GLY A 228 -2.49 -15.76 13.89
CA GLY A 228 -1.32 -14.88 13.89
C GLY A 228 -0.57 -14.84 12.55
N ARG A 229 -1.09 -15.49 11.51
CA ARG A 229 -0.46 -15.61 10.19
C ARG A 229 -1.08 -14.63 9.20
N ALA A 230 -0.28 -14.21 8.21
CA ALA A 230 -0.79 -13.44 7.09
C ALA A 230 -1.69 -14.32 6.19
N VAL A 231 -2.87 -13.79 5.87
CA VAL A 231 -3.90 -14.44 5.05
C VAL A 231 -4.47 -13.47 4.03
N ALA A 232 -5.28 -13.97 3.10
CA ALA A 232 -6.02 -13.11 2.17
C ALA A 232 -6.83 -12.05 2.94
N PRO A 233 -6.88 -10.81 2.47
CA PRO A 233 -7.86 -9.84 2.98
C PRO A 233 -9.28 -10.36 2.76
N GLY A 234 -10.09 -10.31 3.81
CA GLY A 234 -11.53 -10.63 3.72
C GLY A 234 -12.29 -9.47 3.09
#